data_8dbce996c9ad449c206eeb789c331871
#
_entry.id   8dbce996c9ad449c206eeb789c331871
#
_cell.length_a   1.000
_cell.length_b   1.000
_cell.length_c   1.000
_cell.angle_alpha   90.00
_cell.angle_beta   90.00
_cell.angle_gamma   90.00
#
_symmetry.space_group_name_H-M   'P 1'
#
loop_
_entity.id
_entity.type
_entity.pdbx_description
1 polymer ?
#
loop_
_entity_poly.entity_id
_entity_poly.type
_entity_poly.pdbx_seq_one_letter_code
_entity_poly.pdbx_strand_id
1 'polypeptide(L)'
;MNNDILTAENAVLGACLCDNTGALFRATLAALHEADLAGDLNRCILHAARELDAEGKVLDAPAVRDRVHREDVNNEYLLELMNIACAGTALDQNIAAIKRAARLRTLSQLGENIAERARAGDEPNSITGDTAKVLDELRLHPQPS
;
A
#
# COMPACT_ATOMS: atom_id res chain seq x y z
N MET A 1 10.82 -13.41 -2.51
CA MET A 1 11.17 -12.01 -2.59
C MET A 1 10.04 -11.09 -2.14
N ASN A 2 8.82 -11.33 -2.57
CA ASN A 2 7.69 -10.51 -2.15
C ASN A 2 7.14 -10.88 -0.78
N ASN A 3 7.55 -12.02 -0.21
CA ASN A 3 7.04 -12.50 1.07
C ASN A 3 7.36 -11.54 2.23
N ASP A 4 8.54 -10.92 2.21
CA ASP A 4 8.93 -9.98 3.27
C ASP A 4 8.04 -8.74 3.26
N ILE A 5 7.67 -8.26 2.07
CA ILE A 5 6.81 -7.09 1.93
C ILE A 5 5.37 -7.43 2.31
N LEU A 6 4.87 -8.59 1.91
CA LEU A 6 3.53 -9.03 2.33
C LEU A 6 3.47 -9.21 3.85
N THR A 7 4.54 -9.71 4.46
CA THR A 7 4.62 -9.82 5.91
C THR A 7 4.53 -8.45 6.58
N ALA A 8 5.26 -7.46 6.04
CA ALA A 8 5.21 -6.08 6.56
C ALA A 8 3.81 -5.49 6.41
N GLU A 9 3.17 -5.67 5.26
CA GLU A 9 1.80 -5.19 5.01
C GLU A 9 0.81 -5.83 5.97
N ASN A 10 0.91 -7.14 6.13
CA ASN A 10 0.01 -7.89 7.01
C ASN A 10 0.17 -7.45 8.46
N ALA A 11 1.41 -7.18 8.90
CA ALA A 11 1.67 -6.71 10.26
C ALA A 11 1.07 -5.33 10.49
N VAL A 12 1.18 -4.43 9.53
CA VAL A 12 0.59 -3.07 9.62
C VAL A 12 -0.93 -3.15 9.67
N LEU A 13 -1.54 -3.88 8.75
CA LEU A 13 -3.01 -3.98 8.70
C LEU A 13 -3.54 -4.71 9.93
N GLY A 14 -2.83 -5.74 10.38
CA GLY A 14 -3.19 -6.44 11.61
C GLY A 14 -3.21 -5.51 12.82
N ALA A 15 -2.19 -4.66 12.94
CA ALA A 15 -2.12 -3.67 14.01
C ALA A 15 -3.30 -2.70 13.94
N CYS A 16 -3.64 -2.24 12.74
CA CYS A 16 -4.78 -1.36 12.53
C CYS A 16 -6.10 -2.02 12.94
N LEU A 17 -6.28 -3.28 12.58
CA LEU A 17 -7.50 -4.03 12.91
C LEU A 17 -7.62 -4.31 14.41
N CYS A 18 -6.49 -4.42 15.11
CA CYS A 18 -6.48 -4.63 16.57
C CYS A 18 -6.74 -3.35 17.35
N ASP A 19 -6.59 -2.18 16.74
CA ASP A 19 -6.76 -0.89 17.42
C ASP A 19 -8.21 -0.44 17.37
N ASN A 20 -8.89 -0.50 18.50
CA ASN A 20 -10.30 -0.16 18.63
C ASN A 20 -10.59 1.35 18.47
N THR A 21 -9.55 2.20 18.54
CA THR A 21 -9.72 3.64 18.43
C THR A 21 -9.75 4.14 16.99
N GLY A 22 -9.26 3.33 16.05
CA GLY A 22 -9.09 3.73 14.64
C GLY A 22 -7.90 4.64 14.39
N ALA A 23 -7.14 4.99 15.42
CA ALA A 23 -6.01 5.92 15.28
C ALA A 23 -4.90 5.35 14.38
N LEU A 24 -4.60 4.05 14.49
CA LEU A 24 -3.58 3.42 13.65
C LEU A 24 -4.01 3.34 12.19
N PHE A 25 -5.28 3.05 11.93
CA PHE A 25 -5.80 3.11 10.55
C PHE A 25 -5.66 4.51 9.96
N ARG A 26 -6.06 5.53 10.71
CA ARG A 26 -5.96 6.91 10.22
C ARG A 26 -4.52 7.32 9.95
N ALA A 27 -3.58 6.93 10.83
CA ALA A 27 -2.15 7.19 10.60
C ALA A 27 -1.64 6.47 9.35
N THR A 28 -2.06 5.22 9.17
CA THR A 28 -1.67 4.42 8.00
C THR A 28 -2.25 5.00 6.71
N LEU A 29 -3.52 5.42 6.74
CA LEU A 29 -4.18 6.04 5.58
C LEU A 29 -3.50 7.36 5.18
N ALA A 30 -2.96 8.09 6.15
CA ALA A 30 -2.22 9.31 5.88
C ALA A 30 -0.85 9.03 5.24
N ALA A 31 -0.25 7.88 5.55
CA ALA A 31 1.09 7.52 5.10
C ALA A 31 1.11 6.72 3.81
N LEU A 32 0.10 5.90 3.55
CA LEU A 32 0.08 4.95 2.42
C LEU A 32 -1.13 5.14 1.53
N HIS A 33 -0.91 4.96 0.23
CA HIS A 33 -1.98 4.78 -0.74
C HIS A 33 -2.15 3.29 -1.05
N GLU A 34 -3.30 2.91 -1.55
CA GLU A 34 -3.58 1.51 -1.90
C GLU A 34 -2.56 0.98 -2.91
N ALA A 35 -2.12 1.83 -3.86
CA ALA A 35 -1.12 1.45 -4.86
C ALA A 35 0.25 1.11 -4.26
N ASP A 36 0.53 1.54 -3.03
CA ASP A 36 1.78 1.21 -2.35
C ASP A 36 1.83 -0.23 -1.88
N LEU A 37 0.67 -0.88 -1.77
CA LEU A 37 0.58 -2.26 -1.27
C LEU A 37 0.74 -3.26 -2.41
N ALA A 38 1.51 -4.32 -2.16
CA ALA A 38 1.71 -5.40 -3.12
C ALA A 38 0.57 -6.42 -3.07
N GLY A 39 -0.05 -6.61 -1.91
CA GLY A 39 -1.12 -7.59 -1.71
C GLY A 39 -2.47 -7.09 -2.19
N ASP A 40 -3.12 -7.89 -3.04
CA ASP A 40 -4.42 -7.53 -3.60
C ASP A 40 -5.49 -7.39 -2.52
N LEU A 41 -5.58 -8.34 -1.59
CA LEU A 41 -6.53 -8.29 -0.49
C LEU A 41 -6.24 -7.11 0.44
N ASN A 42 -4.97 -6.84 0.65
CA ASN A 42 -4.54 -5.72 1.50
C ASN A 42 -4.93 -4.37 0.91
N ARG A 43 -4.83 -4.22 -0.42
CA ARG A 43 -5.30 -3.01 -1.11
C ARG A 43 -6.81 -2.83 -0.90
N CYS A 44 -7.57 -3.90 -0.97
CA CYS A 44 -9.01 -3.84 -0.74
C CYS A 44 -9.34 -3.41 0.69
N ILE A 45 -8.60 -3.91 1.67
CA ILE A 45 -8.79 -3.54 3.08
C ILE A 45 -8.49 -2.06 3.29
N LEU A 46 -7.36 -1.58 2.75
CA LEU A 46 -6.98 -0.18 2.92
C LEU A 46 -7.99 0.75 2.25
N HIS A 47 -8.47 0.36 1.06
CA HIS A 47 -9.48 1.14 0.35
C HIS A 47 -10.80 1.22 1.14
N ALA A 48 -11.25 0.08 1.69
CA ALA A 48 -12.44 0.04 2.52
C ALA A 48 -12.30 0.94 3.76
N ALA A 49 -11.15 0.89 4.41
CA ALA A 49 -10.88 1.74 5.57
C ALA A 49 -10.90 3.23 5.19
N ARG A 50 -10.34 3.58 4.03
CA ARG A 50 -10.35 4.96 3.55
C ARG A 50 -11.76 5.47 3.31
N GLU A 51 -12.61 4.65 2.70
CA GLU A 51 -14.01 5.02 2.47
C GLU A 51 -14.76 5.19 3.79
N LEU A 52 -14.56 4.27 4.72
CA LEU A 52 -15.21 4.34 6.03
C LEU A 52 -14.78 5.60 6.81
N ASP A 53 -13.49 5.92 6.75
CA ASP A 53 -12.96 7.11 7.42
C ASP A 53 -13.54 8.39 6.80
N ALA A 54 -13.64 8.44 5.49
CA ALA A 54 -14.22 9.58 4.79
C ALA A 54 -15.69 9.78 5.14
N GLU A 55 -16.41 8.71 5.47
CA GLU A 55 -17.81 8.75 5.89
C GLU A 55 -17.98 8.97 7.40
N GLY A 56 -16.88 9.09 8.13
CA GLY A 56 -16.91 9.24 9.59
C GLY A 56 -17.33 7.99 10.35
N LYS A 57 -17.21 6.82 9.72
CA LYS A 57 -17.64 5.55 10.30
C LYS A 57 -16.51 4.88 11.09
N VAL A 58 -16.89 3.89 11.90
CA VAL A 58 -15.96 3.12 12.72
C VAL A 58 -15.03 2.30 11.82
N LEU A 59 -13.74 2.24 12.21
CA LEU A 59 -12.71 1.52 11.48
C LEU A 59 -12.35 0.23 12.24
N ASP A 60 -13.27 -0.72 12.30
CA ASP A 60 -13.03 -2.01 12.94
C ASP A 60 -13.14 -3.15 11.94
N ALA A 61 -12.76 -4.36 12.37
CA ALA A 61 -12.74 -5.51 11.48
C ALA A 61 -14.11 -5.83 10.86
N PRO A 62 -15.22 -5.82 11.63
CA PRO A 62 -16.54 -6.07 11.02
C PRO A 62 -16.92 -5.04 9.98
N ALA A 63 -16.65 -3.75 10.22
CA ALA A 63 -16.98 -2.69 9.26
C ALA A 63 -16.18 -2.83 7.98
N VAL A 64 -14.88 -3.13 8.09
CA VAL A 64 -14.01 -3.35 6.95
C VAL A 64 -14.47 -4.55 6.15
N ARG A 65 -14.73 -5.68 6.83
CA ARG A 65 -15.22 -6.90 6.17
C ARG A 65 -16.47 -6.64 5.34
N ASP A 66 -17.44 -5.95 5.93
CA ASP A 66 -18.72 -5.68 5.28
C ASP A 66 -18.56 -4.73 4.09
N ARG A 67 -17.62 -3.79 4.17
CA ARG A 67 -17.39 -2.83 3.09
C ARG A 67 -16.64 -3.44 1.91
N VAL A 68 -15.75 -4.40 2.14
CA VAL A 68 -14.90 -4.96 1.08
C VAL A 68 -15.68 -5.76 0.04
N HIS A 69 -16.73 -6.47 0.40
CA HIS A 69 -17.55 -7.27 -0.54
C HIS A 69 -16.77 -8.31 -1.34
N ARG A 70 -15.77 -8.95 -0.71
CA ARG A 70 -15.02 -10.06 -1.30
C ARG A 70 -15.07 -11.26 -0.38
N GLU A 71 -15.35 -12.44 -0.94
CA GLU A 71 -15.44 -13.67 -0.15
C GLU A 71 -14.11 -14.03 0.52
N ASP A 72 -12.98 -13.71 -0.13
CA ASP A 72 -11.66 -14.04 0.40
C ASP A 72 -11.19 -13.06 1.49
N VAL A 73 -11.83 -11.90 1.63
CA VAL A 73 -11.61 -11.02 2.77
C VAL A 73 -12.70 -11.32 3.80
N ASN A 74 -12.54 -12.42 4.50
CA ASN A 74 -13.49 -12.94 5.47
C ASN A 74 -12.91 -12.86 6.88
N ASN A 75 -13.69 -13.31 7.86
CA ASN A 75 -13.27 -13.28 9.26
C ASN A 75 -11.95 -14.02 9.49
N GLU A 76 -11.77 -15.15 8.81
CA GLU A 76 -10.57 -15.97 8.94
C GLU A 76 -9.33 -15.19 8.48
N TYR A 77 -9.42 -14.53 7.33
CA TYR A 77 -8.31 -13.70 6.82
C TYR A 77 -8.00 -12.55 7.76
N LEU A 78 -9.02 -11.85 8.24
CA LEU A 78 -8.83 -10.71 9.16
C LEU A 78 -8.24 -11.16 10.49
N LEU A 79 -8.66 -12.32 11.01
CA LEU A 79 -8.07 -12.87 12.23
C LEU A 79 -6.60 -13.24 12.03
N GLU A 80 -6.24 -13.78 10.88
CA GLU A 80 -4.84 -14.06 10.56
C GLU A 80 -4.00 -12.77 10.61
N LEU A 81 -4.49 -11.69 10.02
CA LEU A 81 -3.79 -10.41 10.07
C LEU A 81 -3.64 -9.91 11.51
N MET A 82 -4.70 -10.01 12.30
CA MET A 82 -4.67 -9.56 13.69
C MET A 82 -3.67 -10.36 14.52
N ASN A 83 -3.50 -11.66 14.21
CA ASN A 83 -2.51 -12.50 14.87
C ASN A 83 -1.06 -12.15 14.50
N ILE A 84 -0.85 -11.48 13.37
CA ILE A 84 0.47 -11.07 12.89
C ILE A 84 0.80 -9.64 13.32
N ALA A 85 -0.13 -8.96 13.98
CA ALA A 85 -0.02 -7.53 14.30
C ALA A 85 1.34 -7.16 14.92
N CYS A 86 1.90 -6.05 14.45
CA CYS A 86 3.18 -5.56 14.94
C CYS A 86 3.01 -4.67 16.16
N ALA A 87 4.10 -4.52 16.93
CA ALA A 87 4.15 -3.53 18.01
C ALA A 87 4.16 -2.11 17.43
N GLY A 88 3.75 -1.12 18.23
CA GLY A 88 3.65 0.26 17.78
C GLY A 88 4.94 0.83 17.19
N THR A 89 6.10 0.48 17.74
CA THR A 89 7.39 0.93 17.23
C THR A 89 7.74 0.31 15.87
N ALA A 90 7.29 -0.91 15.62
CA ALA A 90 7.53 -1.59 14.35
C ALA A 90 6.59 -1.08 13.25
N LEU A 91 5.50 -0.41 13.60
CA LEU A 91 4.54 0.12 12.62
C LEU A 91 5.24 1.09 11.66
N ASP A 92 5.97 2.08 12.19
CA ASP A 92 6.67 3.07 11.37
C ASP A 92 7.72 2.43 10.46
N GLN A 93 8.46 1.45 10.99
CA GLN A 93 9.47 0.73 10.22
C GLN A 93 8.83 -0.06 9.09
N ASN A 94 7.72 -0.72 9.35
CA ASN A 94 7.01 -1.50 8.33
C ASN A 94 6.39 -0.60 7.26
N ILE A 95 5.83 0.54 7.65
CA ILE A 95 5.31 1.52 6.69
C ILE A 95 6.44 2.03 5.79
N ALA A 96 7.60 2.36 6.36
CA ALA A 96 8.75 2.80 5.59
C ALA A 96 9.22 1.73 4.60
N ALA A 97 9.24 0.46 5.02
CA ALA A 97 9.60 -0.65 4.16
C ALA A 97 8.61 -0.83 2.99
N ILE A 98 7.32 -0.67 3.27
CA ILE A 98 6.27 -0.74 2.24
C ILE A 98 6.47 0.36 1.21
N LYS A 99 6.69 1.59 1.66
CA LYS A 99 6.90 2.73 0.77
C LYS A 99 8.15 2.54 -0.10
N ARG A 100 9.24 2.07 0.50
CA ARG A 100 10.47 1.78 -0.23
C ARG A 100 10.24 0.73 -1.33
N ALA A 101 9.57 -0.36 -0.99
CA ALA A 101 9.27 -1.41 -1.95
C ALA A 101 8.39 -0.91 -3.09
N ALA A 102 7.41 -0.07 -2.79
CA ALA A 102 6.54 0.53 -3.80
C ALA A 102 7.33 1.41 -4.78
N ARG A 103 8.25 2.21 -4.26
CA ARG A 103 9.11 3.06 -5.11
C ARG A 103 10.00 2.21 -6.00
N LEU A 104 10.56 1.14 -5.48
CA LEU A 104 11.41 0.23 -6.27
C LEU A 104 10.59 -0.44 -7.39
N ARG A 105 9.35 -0.85 -7.11
CA ARG A 105 8.48 -1.40 -8.15
C ARG A 105 8.20 -0.36 -9.25
N THR A 106 7.92 0.87 -8.87
CA THR A 106 7.67 1.94 -9.84
C THR A 106 8.89 2.15 -10.73
N LEU A 107 10.09 2.19 -10.14
CA LEU A 107 11.33 2.36 -10.89
C LEU A 107 11.60 1.17 -11.82
N SER A 108 11.33 -0.04 -11.36
CA SER A 108 11.48 -1.25 -12.18
C SER A 108 10.54 -1.22 -13.39
N GLN A 109 9.28 -0.89 -13.16
CA GLN A 109 8.28 -0.79 -14.23
C GLN A 109 8.64 0.31 -15.20
N LEU A 110 9.15 1.43 -14.72
CA LEU A 110 9.59 2.54 -15.57
C LEU A 110 10.75 2.11 -16.46
N GLY A 111 11.73 1.39 -15.88
CA GLY A 111 12.84 0.86 -16.65
C GLY A 111 12.40 -0.08 -17.76
N GLU A 112 11.48 -1.00 -17.44
CA GLU A 112 10.92 -1.92 -18.43
C GLU A 112 10.18 -1.17 -19.55
N ASN A 113 9.39 -0.17 -19.17
CA ASN A 113 8.64 0.65 -20.11
C ASN A 113 9.57 1.40 -21.07
N ILE A 114 10.65 2.00 -20.54
CA ILE A 114 11.64 2.69 -21.34
C ILE A 114 12.26 1.72 -22.35
N ALA A 115 12.67 0.55 -21.90
CA ALA A 115 13.30 -0.45 -22.76
C ALA A 115 12.36 -0.92 -23.86
N GLU A 116 11.10 -1.20 -23.55
CA GLU A 116 10.11 -1.61 -24.54
C GLU A 116 9.84 -0.54 -25.59
N ARG A 117 9.66 0.69 -25.16
CA ARG A 117 9.38 1.82 -26.07
C ARG A 117 10.55 2.11 -26.99
N ALA A 118 11.78 2.02 -26.45
CA ALA A 118 12.99 2.22 -27.25
C ALA A 118 13.13 1.13 -28.32
N ARG A 119 12.86 -0.12 -27.95
CA ARG A 119 12.91 -1.24 -28.91
C ARG A 119 11.84 -1.12 -29.98
N ALA A 120 10.68 -0.59 -29.62
CA ALA A 120 9.56 -0.38 -30.56
C ALA A 120 9.80 0.80 -31.51
N GLY A 121 10.81 1.61 -31.24
CA GLY A 121 11.13 2.75 -32.07
C GLY A 121 10.29 4.00 -31.82
N ASP A 122 9.71 4.10 -30.61
CA ASP A 122 8.95 5.28 -30.22
C ASP A 122 9.83 6.53 -30.26
N GLU A 123 9.19 7.69 -30.41
CA GLU A 123 9.90 8.96 -30.51
C GLU A 123 10.74 9.21 -29.23
N PRO A 124 12.07 9.41 -29.35
CA PRO A 124 12.93 9.58 -28.18
C PRO A 124 12.49 10.69 -27.22
N ASN A 125 12.03 11.82 -27.75
CA ASN A 125 11.58 12.95 -26.92
C ASN A 125 10.33 12.61 -26.10
N SER A 126 9.44 11.78 -26.66
CA SER A 126 8.26 11.31 -25.93
C SER A 126 8.64 10.41 -24.76
N ILE A 127 9.59 9.48 -24.99
CA ILE A 127 10.07 8.58 -23.94
C ILE A 127 10.72 9.40 -22.83
N THR A 128 11.60 10.33 -23.19
CA THR A 128 12.33 11.16 -22.22
C THR A 128 11.37 12.04 -21.42
N GLY A 129 10.42 12.67 -22.08
CA GLY A 129 9.45 13.55 -21.42
C GLY A 129 8.55 12.81 -20.45
N ASP A 130 8.03 11.66 -20.83
CA ASP A 130 7.17 10.84 -19.97
C ASP A 130 7.95 10.30 -18.77
N THR A 131 9.20 9.89 -19.01
CA THR A 131 10.07 9.39 -17.94
C THR A 131 10.36 10.50 -16.92
N ALA A 132 10.65 11.71 -17.40
CA ALA A 132 10.92 12.85 -16.53
C ALA A 132 9.73 13.15 -15.60
N LYS A 133 8.50 13.04 -16.11
CA LYS A 133 7.30 13.26 -15.31
C LYS A 133 7.19 12.26 -14.15
N VAL A 134 7.44 10.99 -14.42
CA VAL A 134 7.39 9.95 -13.38
C VAL A 134 8.47 10.19 -12.33
N LEU A 135 9.69 10.51 -12.75
CA LEU A 135 10.80 10.79 -11.85
C LEU A 135 10.51 12.02 -10.96
N ASP A 136 9.90 13.06 -11.54
CA ASP A 136 9.52 14.25 -10.77
C ASP A 136 8.46 13.92 -9.70
N GLU A 137 7.49 13.10 -10.03
CA GLU A 137 6.48 12.64 -9.07
C GLU A 137 7.12 11.88 -7.91
N LEU A 138 8.11 11.03 -8.19
CA LEU A 138 8.83 10.29 -7.16
C LEU A 138 9.65 11.22 -6.26
N ARG A 139 10.16 12.33 -6.78
CA ARG A 139 10.88 13.34 -6.00
C ARG A 139 9.95 14.14 -5.10
N LEU A 140 8.73 14.43 -5.57
CA LEU A 140 7.74 15.20 -4.80
C LEU A 140 7.26 14.44 -3.56
N HIS A 141 7.40 13.11 -3.55
CA HIS A 141 7.01 12.25 -2.44
C HIS A 141 8.22 11.46 -1.96
N PRO A 142 9.26 12.16 -1.40
CA PRO A 142 10.48 11.46 -0.97
C PRO A 142 10.19 10.51 0.17
N GLN A 143 10.96 9.42 0.19
CA GLN A 143 10.87 8.44 1.26
C GLN A 143 11.46 9.04 2.55
N PRO A 144 10.80 8.85 3.71
CA PRO A 144 11.40 9.27 4.97
C PRO A 144 12.72 8.52 5.20
N SER A 145 13.72 9.25 5.65
CA SER A 145 15.05 8.69 5.93
C SER A 145 15.07 7.94 7.26
#